data_03d0d2b63979b2fd48d8b7417fcb93e3
#
_entry.id   03d0d2b63979b2fd48d8b7417fcb93e3
#
_cell.length_a   1.000
_cell.length_b   1.000
_cell.length_c   1.000
_cell.angle_alpha   90.00
_cell.angle_beta   90.00
_cell.angle_gamma   90.00
#
_symmetry.space_group_name_H-M   'P 1'
#
loop_
_entity.id
_entity.type
_entity.pdbx_description
1 polymer ?
#
loop_
_entity_poly.entity_id
_entity_poly.type
_entity_poly.pdbx_seq_one_letter_code
_entity_poly.pdbx_strand_id
1 'polypeptide(L)'
;MKKLQVVLVDDEIMIREGFKRLFDWASHDCEVIGEAADGMEALAQIDHLQPDIVIMDINIPIINGLKVIQTSRMRYPDMAFIIVSGYDDFSYCREALRMRITDYILKPVNYEE
;
A
#
# COMPACT_ATOMS: atom_id res chain seq x y z
N MET A 1 -9.29 20.88 7.35
CA MET A 1 -9.65 19.62 6.67
C MET A 1 -8.90 18.46 7.28
N LYS A 2 -9.56 17.33 7.36
CA LYS A 2 -8.96 16.12 7.90
C LYS A 2 -7.99 15.53 6.88
N LYS A 3 -6.79 15.19 7.33
CA LYS A 3 -5.80 14.54 6.46
C LYS A 3 -6.20 13.10 6.16
N LEU A 4 -5.91 12.66 4.95
CA LEU A 4 -6.07 11.25 4.57
C LEU A 4 -4.98 10.43 5.26
N GLN A 5 -5.38 9.32 5.84
CA GLN A 5 -4.47 8.46 6.60
C GLN A 5 -3.93 7.35 5.72
N VAL A 6 -2.62 7.15 5.76
CA VAL A 6 -1.91 6.23 4.88
C VAL A 6 -1.14 5.18 5.69
N VAL A 7 -1.23 3.93 5.26
CA VAL A 7 -0.41 2.84 5.77
C VAL A 7 0.52 2.36 4.66
N LEU A 8 1.81 2.21 4.97
CA LEU A 8 2.82 1.72 4.03
C LEU A 8 3.13 0.25 4.33
N VAL A 9 3.10 -0.58 3.29
CA VAL A 9 3.39 -2.01 3.42
C VAL A 9 4.47 -2.41 2.42
N ASP A 10 5.64 -2.81 2.92
CA ASP A 10 6.75 -3.29 2.11
C ASP A 10 7.73 -4.00 3.03
N ASP A 11 8.27 -5.14 2.61
CA ASP A 11 9.26 -5.86 3.41
C ASP A 11 10.64 -5.20 3.35
N GLU A 12 10.86 -4.28 2.41
CA GLU A 12 12.10 -3.52 2.30
C GLU A 12 11.99 -2.21 3.08
N ILE A 13 12.72 -2.11 4.19
CA ILE A 13 12.67 -0.91 5.03
C ILE A 13 13.10 0.35 4.27
N MET A 14 14.02 0.21 3.32
CA MET A 14 14.50 1.36 2.53
C MET A 14 13.39 1.96 1.67
N ILE A 15 12.48 1.13 1.17
CA ILE A 15 11.33 1.61 0.41
C ILE A 15 10.38 2.39 1.33
N ARG A 16 10.07 1.83 2.51
CA ARG A 16 9.20 2.52 3.47
C ARG A 16 9.80 3.85 3.91
N GLU A 17 11.10 3.87 4.22
CA GLU A 17 11.79 5.10 4.61
C GLU A 17 11.80 6.12 3.48
N GLY A 18 11.97 5.67 2.24
CA GLY A 18 11.91 6.54 1.07
C GLY A 18 10.55 7.22 0.96
N PHE A 19 9.47 6.47 1.09
CA PHE A 19 8.12 7.04 1.06
C PHE A 19 7.92 8.05 2.17
N LYS A 20 8.38 7.76 3.38
CA LYS A 20 8.18 8.66 4.51
C LYS A 20 8.95 9.97 4.39
N ARG A 21 10.16 9.91 3.83
CA ARG A 21 11.07 11.07 3.82
C ARG A 21 11.05 11.87 2.54
N LEU A 22 10.86 11.22 1.40
CA LEU A 22 11.05 11.85 0.10
C LEU A 22 9.75 12.29 -0.57
N PHE A 23 8.64 11.69 -0.20
CA PHE A 23 7.35 12.10 -0.73
C PHE A 23 6.74 13.21 0.14
N ASP A 24 6.20 14.22 -0.51
CA ASP A 24 5.61 15.37 0.19
C ASP A 24 4.14 15.11 0.55
N TRP A 25 3.95 14.37 1.64
CA TRP A 25 2.60 14.01 2.11
C TRP A 25 1.76 15.23 2.48
N ALA A 26 2.40 16.23 3.06
CA ALA A 26 1.68 17.41 3.55
C ALA A 26 1.02 18.19 2.42
N SER A 27 1.67 18.29 1.26
CA SER A 27 1.10 19.02 0.13
C SER A 27 -0.09 18.31 -0.50
N HIS A 28 -0.28 17.03 -0.20
CA HIS A 28 -1.41 16.24 -0.68
C HIS A 28 -2.46 15.98 0.41
N ASP A 29 -2.35 16.66 1.53
CA ASP A 29 -3.24 16.50 2.69
C ASP A 29 -3.30 15.05 3.18
N CYS A 30 -2.14 14.39 3.22
CA CYS A 30 -2.00 13.00 3.67
C CYS A 30 -1.00 12.91 4.82
N GLU A 31 -1.12 11.86 5.61
CA GLU A 31 -0.13 11.53 6.64
C GLU A 31 0.03 10.02 6.76
N VAL A 32 1.26 9.58 6.96
CA VAL A 32 1.56 8.16 7.18
C VAL A 32 1.34 7.85 8.66
N ILE A 33 0.40 6.96 8.94
CA ILE A 33 0.03 6.62 10.32
C ILE A 33 0.49 5.23 10.75
N GLY A 34 0.96 4.40 9.83
CA GLY A 34 1.43 3.06 10.16
C GLY A 34 2.23 2.44 9.06
N GLU A 35 2.92 1.34 9.39
CA GLU A 35 3.73 0.57 8.48
C GLU A 35 3.60 -0.91 8.78
N ALA A 36 3.86 -1.74 7.76
CA ALA A 36 3.92 -3.19 7.92
C ALA A 36 4.99 -3.76 7.00
N ALA A 37 5.61 -4.85 7.43
CA ALA A 37 6.68 -5.50 6.68
C ALA A 37 6.22 -6.81 6.01
N ASP A 38 5.02 -7.27 6.31
CA ASP A 38 4.47 -8.49 5.73
C ASP A 38 2.94 -8.41 5.70
N GLY A 39 2.31 -9.41 5.06
CA GLY A 39 0.86 -9.39 4.89
C GLY A 39 0.08 -9.56 6.19
N MET A 40 0.64 -10.26 7.15
CA MET A 40 0.01 -10.45 8.44
C MET A 40 -0.03 -9.16 9.24
N GLU A 41 1.10 -8.45 9.31
CA GLU A 41 1.17 -7.13 9.91
C GLU A 41 0.27 -6.14 9.18
N ALA A 42 0.21 -6.25 7.84
CA ALA A 42 -0.64 -5.38 7.03
C ALA A 42 -2.10 -5.51 7.41
N LEU A 43 -2.61 -6.73 7.52
CA LEU A 43 -4.00 -6.97 7.91
C LEU A 43 -4.28 -6.43 9.31
N ALA A 44 -3.35 -6.62 10.25
CA ALA A 44 -3.50 -6.11 11.60
C ALA A 44 -3.54 -4.58 11.64
N GLN A 45 -2.65 -3.92 10.89
CA GLN A 45 -2.62 -2.46 10.83
C GLN A 45 -3.87 -1.90 10.16
N ILE A 46 -4.33 -2.54 9.10
CA ILE A 46 -5.54 -2.11 8.39
C ILE A 46 -6.76 -2.20 9.29
N ASP A 47 -6.92 -3.30 10.01
CA ASP A 47 -8.04 -3.47 10.92
C ASP A 47 -8.00 -2.50 12.11
N HIS A 48 -6.80 -2.27 12.65
CA HIS A 48 -6.64 -1.39 13.80
C HIS A 48 -6.79 0.08 13.46
N LEU A 49 -6.16 0.52 12.38
CA LEU A 49 -6.09 1.94 12.01
C LEU A 49 -7.17 2.39 11.03
N GLN A 50 -7.70 1.47 10.25
CA GLN A 50 -8.69 1.73 9.19
C GLN A 50 -8.28 2.95 8.34
N PRO A 51 -7.11 2.87 7.66
CA PRO A 51 -6.60 3.99 6.89
C PRO A 51 -7.46 4.28 5.66
N ASP A 52 -7.31 5.47 5.10
CA ASP A 52 -7.97 5.83 3.85
C ASP A 52 -7.26 5.21 2.64
N ILE A 53 -5.92 5.11 2.73
CA ILE A 53 -5.08 4.64 1.62
C ILE A 53 -4.07 3.63 2.15
N VAL A 54 -3.88 2.55 1.40
CA VAL A 54 -2.80 1.57 1.65
C VAL A 54 -1.88 1.57 0.44
N ILE A 55 -0.60 1.86 0.65
CA ILE A 55 0.43 1.75 -0.40
C ILE A 55 1.21 0.49 -0.09
N MET A 56 1.16 -0.50 -0.97
CA MET A 56 1.61 -1.84 -0.65
C MET A 56 2.37 -2.50 -1.79
N ASP A 57 3.52 -3.09 -1.46
CA ASP A 57 4.20 -4.01 -2.37
C ASP A 57 3.35 -5.27 -2.47
N ILE A 58 3.09 -5.70 -3.70
CA ILE A 58 2.25 -6.86 -3.94
C ILE A 58 2.97 -8.16 -3.55
N ASN A 59 4.29 -8.19 -3.63
CA ASN A 59 5.09 -9.37 -3.36
C ASN A 59 5.69 -9.33 -1.94
N ILE A 60 4.82 -9.34 -0.94
CA ILE A 60 5.23 -9.33 0.47
C ILE A 60 5.13 -10.73 1.06
N PRO A 61 5.93 -11.03 2.11
CA PRO A 61 5.94 -12.37 2.70
C PRO A 61 4.73 -12.68 3.57
N ILE A 62 4.60 -13.93 3.92
CA ILE A 62 3.57 -14.54 4.78
C ILE A 62 2.22 -14.58 4.10
N ILE A 63 1.60 -13.43 3.85
CA ILE A 63 0.36 -13.31 3.08
C ILE A 63 0.64 -12.29 1.99
N ASN A 64 0.49 -12.66 0.72
CA ASN A 64 0.83 -11.74 -0.37
C ASN A 64 -0.18 -10.58 -0.49
N GLY A 65 0.23 -9.54 -1.22
CA GLY A 65 -0.55 -8.32 -1.33
C GLY A 65 -1.94 -8.52 -1.93
N LEU A 66 -2.10 -9.43 -2.89
CA LEU A 66 -3.41 -9.71 -3.47
C LEU A 66 -4.40 -10.22 -2.42
N LYS A 67 -3.92 -11.11 -1.55
CA LYS A 67 -4.77 -11.67 -0.50
C LYS A 67 -5.13 -10.60 0.54
N VAL A 68 -4.19 -9.72 0.84
CA VAL A 68 -4.46 -8.58 1.74
C VAL A 68 -5.55 -7.70 1.15
N ILE A 69 -5.47 -7.38 -0.15
CA ILE A 69 -6.48 -6.57 -0.83
C ILE A 69 -7.84 -7.27 -0.79
N GLN A 70 -7.90 -8.55 -1.15
CA GLN A 70 -9.15 -9.32 -1.14
C GLN A 70 -9.82 -9.25 0.22
N THR A 71 -9.06 -9.57 1.26
CA THR A 71 -9.57 -9.62 2.63
C THR A 71 -10.06 -8.24 3.10
N SER A 72 -9.26 -7.22 2.84
CA SER A 72 -9.57 -5.85 3.28
C SER A 72 -10.73 -5.24 2.50
N ARG A 73 -10.83 -5.54 1.20
CA ARG A 73 -11.91 -5.02 0.35
C ARG A 73 -13.29 -5.50 0.80
N MET A 74 -13.36 -6.69 1.35
CA MET A 74 -14.63 -7.23 1.87
C MET A 74 -15.11 -6.46 3.08
N ARG A 75 -14.18 -6.00 3.93
CA ARG A 75 -14.51 -5.27 5.16
C ARG A 75 -14.59 -3.76 4.95
N TYR A 76 -13.74 -3.23 4.06
CA TYR A 76 -13.57 -1.79 3.86
C TYR A 76 -13.64 -1.48 2.37
N PRO A 77 -14.84 -1.52 1.77
CA PRO A 77 -14.98 -1.39 0.31
C PRO A 77 -14.52 -0.07 -0.28
N ASP A 78 -14.47 0.98 0.54
CA ASP A 78 -14.06 2.31 0.06
C ASP A 78 -12.57 2.61 0.27
N MET A 79 -11.83 1.67 0.88
CA MET A 79 -10.40 1.86 1.12
C MET A 79 -9.64 1.86 -0.20
N ALA A 80 -8.75 2.83 -0.39
CA ALA A 80 -7.94 2.92 -1.60
C ALA A 80 -6.67 2.09 -1.47
N PHE A 81 -6.30 1.38 -2.54
CA PHE A 81 -5.07 0.59 -2.59
C PHE A 81 -4.21 1.05 -3.75
N ILE A 82 -2.96 1.38 -3.45
CA ILE A 82 -1.95 1.70 -4.46
C ILE A 82 -0.90 0.59 -4.37
N ILE A 83 -0.69 -0.10 -5.48
CA ILE A 83 0.23 -1.24 -5.55
C ILE A 83 1.59 -0.78 -6.02
N VAL A 84 2.64 -1.23 -5.33
CA VAL A 84 4.03 -1.05 -5.74
C VAL A 84 4.55 -2.42 -6.18
N SER A 85 5.12 -2.53 -7.38
CA SER A 85 5.55 -3.83 -7.89
C SER A 85 6.79 -3.71 -8.78
N GLY A 86 7.54 -4.83 -8.90
CA GLY A 86 8.65 -4.94 -9.84
C GLY A 86 8.16 -5.50 -11.18
N TYR A 87 9.08 -5.58 -12.16
CA TYR A 87 8.75 -6.11 -13.49
C TYR A 87 8.27 -7.55 -13.46
N ASP A 88 8.77 -8.33 -12.50
CA ASP A 88 8.45 -9.75 -12.40
C ASP A 88 7.04 -10.03 -11.89
N ASP A 89 6.35 -8.97 -11.43
CA ASP A 89 5.04 -9.11 -10.79
C ASP A 89 3.87 -8.85 -11.75
N PHE A 90 4.11 -8.93 -13.06
CA PHE A 90 3.11 -8.56 -14.08
C PHE A 90 1.78 -9.31 -13.91
N SER A 91 1.82 -10.61 -13.66
CA SER A 91 0.59 -11.41 -13.48
C SER A 91 -0.19 -10.97 -12.25
N TYR A 92 0.51 -10.61 -11.18
CA TYR A 92 -0.12 -10.10 -9.96
C TYR A 92 -0.78 -8.74 -10.20
N CYS A 93 -0.12 -7.88 -10.98
CA CYS A 93 -0.69 -6.57 -11.31
C CYS A 93 -1.99 -6.70 -12.09
N ARG A 94 -2.07 -7.67 -13.02
CA ARG A 94 -3.29 -7.93 -13.77
C ARG A 94 -4.44 -8.34 -12.85
N GLU A 95 -4.18 -9.23 -11.89
CA GLU A 95 -5.19 -9.63 -10.92
C GLU A 95 -5.61 -8.47 -10.03
N ALA A 96 -4.65 -7.66 -9.61
CA ALA A 96 -4.92 -6.49 -8.79
C ALA A 96 -5.86 -5.50 -9.48
N LEU A 97 -5.66 -5.28 -10.78
CA LEU A 97 -6.55 -4.41 -11.55
C LEU A 97 -8.00 -4.89 -11.53
N ARG A 98 -8.22 -6.19 -11.49
CA ARG A 98 -9.57 -6.76 -11.38
C ARG A 98 -10.20 -6.53 -10.02
N MET A 99 -9.38 -6.22 -9.00
CA MET A 99 -9.84 -5.96 -7.63
C MET A 99 -10.09 -4.47 -7.36
N ARG A 100 -10.11 -3.66 -8.41
CA ARG A 100 -10.38 -2.22 -8.31
C ARG A 100 -9.37 -1.48 -7.45
N ILE A 101 -8.09 -1.72 -7.69
CA ILE A 101 -7.05 -0.92 -7.04
C ILE A 101 -7.10 0.51 -7.59
N THR A 102 -6.65 1.46 -6.78
CA THR A 102 -6.66 2.87 -7.15
C THR A 102 -5.58 3.17 -8.19
N ASP A 103 -4.38 2.62 -8.02
CA ASP A 103 -3.27 2.85 -8.93
C ASP A 103 -2.16 1.83 -8.65
N TYR A 104 -1.14 1.80 -9.50
CA TYR A 104 0.04 1.01 -9.23
C TYR A 104 1.30 1.77 -9.65
N ILE A 105 2.42 1.45 -8.98
CA ILE A 105 3.72 2.08 -9.19
C ILE A 105 4.74 0.98 -9.45
N LEU A 106 5.53 1.14 -10.53
CA LEU A 106 6.63 0.21 -10.81
C LEU A 106 7.87 0.61 -10.04
N LYS A 107 8.57 -0.39 -9.49
CA LYS A 107 9.90 -0.17 -8.91
C LYS A 107 10.93 0.03 -10.01
N PRO A 108 11.96 0.86 -9.81
CA PRO A 108 12.24 1.66 -8.63
C PRO A 108 11.28 2.84 -8.49
N VAL A 109 10.96 3.19 -7.25
CA VAL A 109 9.98 4.24 -6.95
C VAL A 109 10.59 5.62 -7.17
N ASN A 110 9.86 6.47 -7.89
CA ASN A 110 10.20 7.88 -8.01
C ASN A 110 9.30 8.69 -7.05
N TYR A 111 9.85 9.07 -5.92
CA TYR A 111 9.09 9.72 -4.86
C TYR A 111 8.66 11.15 -5.17
N GLU A 112 9.17 11.74 -6.24
CA GLU A 112 8.83 13.09 -6.65
C GLU A 112 7.59 13.18 -7.53
N GLU A 113 7.11 12.04 -8.00
CA GLU A 113 5.93 11.97 -8.86
C GLU A 113 4.63 11.66 -8.13
#